data_4ef10d6079b0287ce9a5ccb567075ad1
#
_entry.id   4ef10d6079b0287ce9a5ccb567075ad1
#
_cell.length_a   1.000
_cell.length_b   1.000
_cell.length_c   1.000
_cell.angle_alpha   90.00
_cell.angle_beta   90.00
_cell.angle_gamma   90.00
#
_symmetry.space_group_name_H-M   'P 1'
#
loop_
_entity.id
_entity.type
_entity.pdbx_description
1 polymer ?
#
loop_
_entity_poly.entity_id
_entity_poly.type
_entity_poly.pdbx_seq_one_letter_code
_entity_poly.pdbx_strand_id
1 'polypeptide(L)'
;MYSRQKAAAAIAIAAASIISTPTFAAGVADLYKGRTITIAIPYGPGGTYDKYGSSFANHLGRHIPGKPNVIVQHRPGAGGAKAMNYTYNVAPKNGTFGMVPLDAAVVNQLLRPDRMRYDANKFQWLGSSNQTNSVMVVRSDSGVKKWQDLR
;
A
#
# COMPACT_ATOMS: atom_id res chain seq x y z
N MET A 1 -10.98 59.71 -21.11
CA MET A 1 -9.78 59.41 -20.30
C MET A 1 -10.05 58.38 -19.20
N TYR A 2 -11.27 58.20 -18.74
CA TYR A 2 -11.66 57.29 -17.64
C TYR A 2 -11.76 55.79 -18.00
N SER A 3 -11.94 55.44 -19.27
CA SER A 3 -12.13 54.06 -19.71
C SER A 3 -10.82 53.26 -19.85
N ARG A 4 -9.70 53.93 -20.12
CA ARG A 4 -8.39 53.27 -20.27
C ARG A 4 -7.77 52.82 -18.93
N GLN A 5 -8.07 53.54 -17.85
CA GLN A 5 -7.59 53.18 -16.51
C GLN A 5 -8.29 51.94 -15.95
N LYS A 6 -9.58 51.73 -16.26
CA LYS A 6 -10.32 50.52 -15.82
C LYS A 6 -9.88 49.25 -16.54
N ALA A 7 -9.46 49.36 -17.80
CA ALA A 7 -8.94 48.23 -18.57
C ALA A 7 -7.56 47.79 -18.09
N ALA A 8 -6.69 48.73 -17.72
CA ALA A 8 -5.36 48.39 -17.16
C ALA A 8 -5.42 47.73 -15.79
N ALA A 9 -6.37 48.13 -14.95
CA ALA A 9 -6.60 47.50 -13.62
C ALA A 9 -7.14 46.08 -13.74
N ALA A 10 -8.01 45.79 -14.71
CA ALA A 10 -8.56 44.45 -14.94
C ALA A 10 -7.51 43.44 -15.44
N ILE A 11 -6.57 43.88 -16.26
CA ILE A 11 -5.46 43.03 -16.78
C ILE A 11 -4.44 42.72 -15.68
N ALA A 12 -4.18 43.64 -14.76
CA ALA A 12 -3.28 43.41 -13.63
C ALA A 12 -3.83 42.38 -12.62
N ILE A 13 -5.15 42.33 -12.43
CA ILE A 13 -5.78 41.34 -11.53
C ILE A 13 -5.82 39.93 -12.16
N ALA A 14 -5.98 39.85 -13.49
CA ALA A 14 -5.94 38.57 -14.21
C ALA A 14 -4.55 37.92 -14.26
N ALA A 15 -3.47 38.73 -14.23
CA ALA A 15 -2.10 38.20 -14.22
C ALA A 15 -1.63 37.68 -12.86
N ALA A 16 -2.27 38.08 -11.75
CA ALA A 16 -1.93 37.63 -10.40
C ALA A 16 -2.48 36.24 -10.04
N SER A 17 -3.37 35.67 -10.86
CA SER A 17 -4.05 34.40 -10.55
C SER A 17 -3.32 33.13 -11.03
N ILE A 18 -2.13 33.23 -11.62
CA ILE A 18 -1.46 32.09 -12.29
C ILE A 18 -0.27 31.53 -11.48
N ILE A 19 0.01 32.05 -10.29
CA ILE A 19 1.13 31.55 -9.48
C ILE A 19 0.61 30.87 -8.19
N SER A 20 -0.25 29.89 -8.33
CA SER A 20 -0.43 28.87 -7.31
C SER A 20 0.51 27.70 -7.63
N THR A 21 1.77 27.85 -7.29
CA THR A 21 2.69 26.70 -7.23
C THR A 21 2.17 25.73 -6.16
N PRO A 22 2.03 24.44 -6.47
CA PRO A 22 1.62 23.46 -5.47
C PRO A 22 2.76 23.28 -4.45
N THR A 23 2.71 24.02 -3.38
CA THR A 23 3.65 23.97 -2.24
C THR A 23 3.68 22.59 -1.56
N PHE A 24 2.71 21.73 -1.85
CA PHE A 24 2.61 20.37 -1.30
C PHE A 24 3.65 19.39 -1.87
N ALA A 25 4.08 19.55 -3.10
CA ALA A 25 5.01 18.61 -3.74
C ALA A 25 6.45 18.74 -3.21
N ALA A 26 6.88 19.92 -2.80
CA ALA A 26 8.22 20.12 -2.23
C ALA A 26 8.38 19.40 -0.89
N GLY A 27 7.41 19.50 0.02
CA GLY A 27 7.48 18.86 1.34
C GLY A 27 7.49 17.33 1.29
N VAL A 28 6.76 16.71 0.35
CA VAL A 28 6.75 15.24 0.18
C VAL A 28 8.06 14.77 -0.44
N ALA A 29 8.60 15.51 -1.40
CA ALA A 29 9.88 15.18 -2.02
C ALA A 29 11.03 15.22 -0.99
N ASP A 30 11.04 16.22 -0.12
CA ASP A 30 12.06 16.35 0.94
C ASP A 30 11.93 15.25 1.99
N LEU A 31 10.69 14.81 2.28
CA LEU A 31 10.45 13.69 3.19
C LEU A 31 11.10 12.40 2.71
N TYR A 32 11.09 12.13 1.40
CA TYR A 32 11.57 10.86 0.85
C TYR A 32 12.95 10.92 0.19
N LYS A 33 13.49 12.10 -0.07
CA LYS A 33 14.81 12.27 -0.71
C LYS A 33 15.91 11.61 0.10
N GLY A 34 16.65 10.70 -0.54
CA GLY A 34 17.76 9.97 0.09
C GLY A 34 17.32 8.92 1.13
N ARG A 35 16.02 8.68 1.27
CA ARG A 35 15.50 7.66 2.20
C ARG A 35 15.27 6.32 1.51
N THR A 36 15.18 5.29 2.33
CA THR A 36 14.81 3.94 1.89
C THR A 36 13.44 3.59 2.46
N ILE A 37 12.54 3.12 1.59
CA ILE A 37 11.25 2.53 1.95
C ILE A 37 11.43 1.02 1.99
N THR A 38 10.99 0.39 3.06
CA THR A 38 10.98 -1.07 3.20
C THR A 38 9.59 -1.62 2.95
N ILE A 39 9.47 -2.58 2.04
CA ILE A 39 8.24 -3.34 1.80
C ILE A 39 8.39 -4.72 2.41
N ALA A 40 7.67 -4.99 3.49
CA ALA A 40 7.68 -6.29 4.14
C ALA A 40 6.80 -7.29 3.37
N ILE A 41 7.31 -8.52 3.23
CA ILE A 41 6.59 -9.64 2.61
C ILE A 41 6.43 -10.73 3.68
N PRO A 42 5.19 -11.24 3.93
CA PRO A 42 4.91 -12.15 5.04
C PRO A 42 5.40 -13.59 4.82
N TYR A 43 5.93 -13.88 3.65
CA TYR A 43 6.44 -15.20 3.25
C TYR A 43 7.85 -15.12 2.74
N GLY A 44 8.51 -16.28 2.56
CA GLY A 44 9.83 -16.38 1.95
C GLY A 44 9.85 -16.03 0.46
N PRO A 45 11.05 -15.88 -0.12
CA PRO A 45 11.21 -15.55 -1.53
C PRO A 45 10.69 -16.66 -2.45
N GLY A 46 10.34 -16.27 -3.71
CA GLY A 46 9.94 -17.16 -4.80
C GLY A 46 8.45 -17.44 -4.91
N GLY A 47 7.64 -17.16 -3.87
CA GLY A 47 6.21 -17.35 -3.90
C GLY A 47 5.46 -16.19 -4.54
N THR A 48 4.12 -16.30 -4.61
CA THR A 48 3.24 -15.27 -5.21
C THR A 48 3.37 -13.93 -4.51
N TYR A 49 3.37 -13.91 -3.19
CA TYR A 49 3.54 -12.67 -2.41
C TYR A 49 4.88 -11.98 -2.71
N ASP A 50 5.95 -12.77 -2.89
CA ASP A 50 7.25 -12.23 -3.25
C ASP A 50 7.24 -11.59 -4.65
N LYS A 51 6.66 -12.27 -5.64
CA LYS A 51 6.55 -11.75 -7.00
C LYS A 51 5.78 -10.43 -7.05
N TYR A 52 4.64 -10.34 -6.37
CA TYR A 52 3.87 -9.10 -6.29
C TYR A 52 4.61 -8.00 -5.52
N GLY A 53 5.13 -8.33 -4.34
CA GLY A 53 5.84 -7.36 -3.49
C GLY A 53 7.12 -6.84 -4.13
N SER A 54 7.90 -7.71 -4.76
CA SER A 54 9.13 -7.33 -5.46
C SER A 54 8.83 -6.51 -6.72
N SER A 55 7.82 -6.90 -7.50
CA SER A 55 7.37 -6.12 -8.66
C SER A 55 6.91 -4.72 -8.21
N PHE A 56 6.11 -4.63 -7.16
CA PHE A 56 5.66 -3.35 -6.61
C PHE A 56 6.84 -2.50 -6.13
N ALA A 57 7.76 -3.07 -5.35
CA ALA A 57 8.92 -2.37 -4.84
C ALA A 57 9.81 -1.81 -5.96
N ASN A 58 10.08 -2.60 -7.00
CA ASN A 58 10.90 -2.20 -8.15
C ASN A 58 10.32 -1.01 -8.95
N HIS A 59 9.00 -0.80 -8.84
CA HIS A 59 8.32 0.26 -9.58
C HIS A 59 7.98 1.47 -8.71
N LEU A 60 7.72 1.27 -7.42
CA LEU A 60 7.18 2.27 -6.52
C LEU A 60 8.05 3.53 -6.42
N GLY A 61 9.36 3.38 -6.27
CA GLY A 61 10.28 4.50 -6.01
C GLY A 61 10.23 5.60 -7.07
N ARG A 62 9.98 5.24 -8.34
CA ARG A 62 9.90 6.22 -9.43
C ARG A 62 8.65 7.09 -9.39
N HIS A 63 7.59 6.63 -8.70
CA HIS A 63 6.30 7.30 -8.59
C HIS A 63 6.17 8.14 -7.32
N ILE A 64 7.14 8.05 -6.41
CA ILE A 64 7.15 8.84 -5.18
C ILE A 64 8.02 10.08 -5.38
N PRO A 65 7.53 11.31 -5.10
CA PRO A 65 8.37 12.51 -5.07
C PRO A 65 9.58 12.30 -4.15
N GLY A 66 10.75 12.76 -4.57
CA GLY A 66 12.01 12.50 -3.86
C GLY A 66 12.71 11.20 -4.25
N LYS A 67 12.06 10.34 -5.05
CA LYS A 67 12.61 9.09 -5.63
C LYS A 67 13.37 8.24 -4.59
N PRO A 68 12.72 7.80 -3.51
CA PRO A 68 13.35 6.97 -2.50
C PRO A 68 13.83 5.65 -3.08
N ASN A 69 14.86 5.07 -2.45
CA ASN A 69 15.17 3.67 -2.68
C ASN A 69 14.06 2.79 -2.07
N VAL A 70 13.67 1.71 -2.74
CA VAL A 70 12.65 0.78 -2.21
C VAL A 70 13.26 -0.62 -2.16
N ILE A 71 13.22 -1.21 -0.96
CA ILE A 71 13.76 -2.56 -0.72
C ILE A 71 12.66 -3.50 -0.23
N VAL A 72 12.84 -4.79 -0.51
CA VAL A 72 11.97 -5.86 0.00
C VAL A 72 12.60 -6.50 1.22
N GLN A 73 11.79 -6.80 2.22
CA GLN A 73 12.18 -7.55 3.41
C GLN A 73 11.22 -8.70 3.67
N HIS A 74 11.68 -9.93 3.54
CA HIS A 74 10.89 -11.11 3.87
C HIS A 74 10.84 -11.33 5.39
N ARG A 75 9.63 -11.53 5.91
CA ARG A 75 9.38 -11.79 7.35
C ARG A 75 8.44 -12.98 7.52
N PRO A 76 8.90 -14.20 7.16
CA PRO A 76 8.07 -15.40 7.25
C PRO A 76 7.80 -15.80 8.71
N GLY A 77 6.75 -16.57 8.90
CA GLY A 77 6.42 -17.23 10.16
C GLY A 77 4.95 -17.08 10.55
N ALA A 78 4.45 -18.12 11.24
CA ALA A 78 3.07 -18.24 11.72
C ALA A 78 2.02 -17.91 10.65
N GLY A 79 2.19 -18.44 9.41
CA GLY A 79 1.27 -18.15 8.31
C GLY A 79 1.21 -16.67 7.94
N GLY A 80 2.31 -15.90 8.17
CA GLY A 80 2.39 -14.46 7.92
C GLY A 80 1.97 -13.56 9.10
N ALA A 81 1.41 -14.12 10.17
CA ALA A 81 0.98 -13.35 11.35
C ALA A 81 2.16 -12.60 12.01
N LYS A 82 3.38 -13.17 11.94
CA LYS A 82 4.59 -12.52 12.48
C LYS A 82 4.87 -11.19 11.77
N ALA A 83 4.74 -11.13 10.46
CA ALA A 83 4.92 -9.90 9.70
C ALA A 83 3.83 -8.86 10.00
N MET A 84 2.57 -9.29 10.08
CA MET A 84 1.43 -8.42 10.43
C MET A 84 1.62 -7.80 11.82
N ASN A 85 1.92 -8.64 12.84
CA ASN A 85 2.15 -8.18 14.20
C ASN A 85 3.35 -7.21 14.29
N TYR A 86 4.44 -7.49 13.57
CA TYR A 86 5.59 -6.61 13.50
C TYR A 86 5.22 -5.26 12.87
N THR A 87 4.54 -5.27 11.73
CA THR A 87 4.14 -4.04 11.03
C THR A 87 3.25 -3.16 11.90
N TYR A 88 2.33 -3.77 12.64
CA TYR A 88 1.44 -3.03 13.51
C TYR A 88 2.12 -2.45 14.74
N ASN A 89 2.95 -3.25 15.43
CA ASN A 89 3.44 -2.89 16.77
C ASN A 89 4.84 -2.29 16.77
N VAL A 90 5.69 -2.60 15.78
CA VAL A 90 7.14 -2.33 15.84
C VAL A 90 7.63 -1.48 14.68
N ALA A 91 7.10 -1.69 13.47
CA ALA A 91 7.59 -1.01 12.28
C ALA A 91 7.50 0.52 12.40
N PRO A 92 8.44 1.27 11.77
CA PRO A 92 8.38 2.72 11.72
C PRO A 92 7.06 3.23 11.13
N LYS A 93 6.46 4.25 11.77
CA LYS A 93 5.19 4.86 11.35
C LYS A 93 5.37 6.21 10.69
N ASN A 94 6.49 6.42 10.05
CA ASN A 94 6.91 7.67 9.42
C ASN A 94 6.82 7.66 7.88
N GLY A 95 6.05 6.72 7.32
CA GLY A 95 5.88 6.59 5.88
C GLY A 95 6.99 5.82 5.15
N THR A 96 8.03 5.34 5.85
CA THR A 96 9.14 4.59 5.23
C THR A 96 8.99 3.07 5.33
N PHE A 97 7.87 2.58 5.83
CA PHE A 97 7.60 1.18 5.96
C PHE A 97 6.19 0.84 5.45
N GLY A 98 6.11 -0.14 4.56
CA GLY A 98 4.88 -0.72 4.06
C GLY A 98 4.95 -2.24 4.08
N MET A 99 3.85 -2.92 3.80
CA MET A 99 3.86 -4.37 3.62
C MET A 99 2.85 -4.82 2.58
N VAL A 100 3.09 -5.98 2.01
CA VAL A 100 2.08 -6.75 1.30
C VAL A 100 1.35 -7.59 2.35
N PRO A 101 0.12 -7.22 2.76
CA PRO A 101 -0.57 -7.89 3.85
C PRO A 101 -1.07 -9.27 3.42
N LEU A 102 -1.50 -10.06 4.41
CA LEU A 102 -2.26 -11.27 4.15
C LEU A 102 -3.63 -10.90 3.56
N ASP A 103 -4.06 -11.63 2.55
CA ASP A 103 -5.43 -11.54 2.00
C ASP A 103 -6.49 -11.85 3.08
N ALA A 104 -6.21 -12.80 3.96
CA ALA A 104 -7.05 -13.18 5.09
C ALA A 104 -6.77 -12.37 6.38
N ALA A 105 -6.15 -11.19 6.33
CA ALA A 105 -5.75 -10.43 7.52
C ALA A 105 -6.92 -10.15 8.47
N VAL A 106 -8.04 -9.67 7.94
CA VAL A 106 -9.25 -9.38 8.72
C VAL A 106 -9.88 -10.66 9.26
N VAL A 107 -10.03 -11.67 8.41
CA VAL A 107 -10.63 -12.98 8.79
C VAL A 107 -9.81 -13.66 9.87
N ASN A 108 -8.48 -13.65 9.77
CA ASN A 108 -7.60 -14.23 10.77
C ASN A 108 -7.74 -13.54 12.13
N GLN A 109 -7.89 -12.22 12.15
CA GLN A 109 -8.12 -11.48 13.40
C GLN A 109 -9.44 -11.88 14.06
N LEU A 110 -10.51 -12.04 13.28
CA LEU A 110 -11.82 -12.44 13.79
C LEU A 110 -11.82 -13.88 14.31
N LEU A 111 -11.16 -14.80 13.60
CA LEU A 111 -11.14 -16.23 13.95
C LEU A 111 -10.14 -16.57 15.06
N ARG A 112 -9.07 -15.80 15.24
CA ARG A 112 -7.97 -16.11 16.16
C ARG A 112 -7.45 -14.84 16.85
N PRO A 113 -8.30 -14.12 17.60
CA PRO A 113 -7.95 -12.84 18.21
C PRO A 113 -6.74 -12.94 19.15
N ASP A 114 -6.58 -14.06 19.86
CA ASP A 114 -5.48 -14.28 20.82
C ASP A 114 -4.09 -14.34 20.14
N ARG A 115 -4.05 -14.68 18.85
CA ARG A 115 -2.81 -14.82 18.09
C ARG A 115 -2.51 -13.63 17.20
N MET A 116 -3.52 -12.84 16.87
CA MET A 116 -3.44 -11.69 15.96
C MET A 116 -3.33 -10.41 16.78
N ARG A 117 -2.08 -10.01 17.10
CA ARG A 117 -1.78 -8.81 17.91
C ARG A 117 -1.75 -7.54 17.07
N TYR A 118 -2.73 -7.39 16.18
CA TYR A 118 -2.93 -6.20 15.36
C TYR A 118 -4.43 -5.90 15.25
N ASP A 119 -4.75 -4.67 14.88
CA ASP A 119 -6.11 -4.26 14.55
C ASP A 119 -6.14 -3.88 13.06
N ALA A 120 -6.83 -4.68 12.26
CA ALA A 120 -6.89 -4.50 10.81
C ALA A 120 -7.54 -3.17 10.41
N ASN A 121 -8.42 -2.62 11.26
CA ASN A 121 -9.06 -1.32 11.01
C ASN A 121 -8.11 -0.13 11.21
N LYS A 122 -6.98 -0.34 11.88
CA LYS A 122 -5.99 0.72 12.15
C LYS A 122 -4.81 0.72 11.19
N PHE A 123 -4.80 -0.16 10.19
CA PHE A 123 -3.85 -0.05 9.09
C PHE A 123 -4.29 1.04 8.11
N GLN A 124 -3.30 1.71 7.52
CA GLN A 124 -3.53 2.57 6.35
C GLN A 124 -3.49 1.68 5.09
N TRP A 125 -4.66 1.33 4.59
CA TRP A 125 -4.81 0.54 3.39
C TRP A 125 -4.61 1.43 2.16
N LEU A 126 -3.57 1.16 1.38
CA LEU A 126 -3.21 1.98 0.22
C LEU A 126 -3.93 1.54 -1.06
N GLY A 127 -4.25 0.25 -1.16
CA GLY A 127 -4.93 -0.30 -2.33
C GLY A 127 -4.72 -1.80 -2.49
N SER A 128 -5.26 -2.34 -3.57
CA SER A 128 -5.10 -3.72 -4.00
C SER A 128 -4.55 -3.76 -5.42
N SER A 129 -3.62 -4.65 -5.67
CA SER A 129 -3.04 -4.85 -7.01
C SER A 129 -3.90 -5.74 -7.90
N ASN A 130 -4.81 -6.51 -7.32
CA ASN A 130 -5.64 -7.47 -8.04
C ASN A 130 -6.92 -7.80 -7.26
N GLN A 131 -7.94 -8.24 -7.99
CA GLN A 131 -9.12 -8.89 -7.44
C GLN A 131 -8.97 -10.40 -7.63
N THR A 132 -9.00 -11.16 -6.54
CA THR A 132 -8.83 -12.61 -6.56
C THR A 132 -10.15 -13.30 -6.24
N ASN A 133 -10.56 -14.21 -7.09
CA ASN A 133 -11.69 -15.10 -6.82
C ASN A 133 -11.14 -16.40 -6.20
N SER A 134 -11.62 -16.73 -5.01
CA SER A 134 -11.30 -18.01 -4.38
C SER A 134 -12.09 -19.13 -5.01
N VAL A 135 -11.44 -20.24 -5.30
CA VAL A 135 -12.06 -21.46 -5.81
C VAL A 135 -11.76 -22.62 -4.87
N MET A 136 -12.71 -23.55 -4.77
CA MET A 136 -12.52 -24.82 -4.07
C MET A 136 -12.18 -25.89 -5.10
N VAL A 137 -11.15 -26.66 -4.80
CA VAL A 137 -10.73 -27.79 -5.64
C VAL A 137 -10.76 -29.06 -4.79
N VAL A 138 -11.35 -30.11 -5.32
CA VAL A 138 -11.35 -31.43 -4.73
C VAL A 138 -10.73 -32.45 -5.68
N ARG A 139 -10.19 -33.53 -5.15
CA ARG A 139 -9.67 -34.63 -5.97
C ARG A 139 -10.79 -35.28 -6.76
N SER A 140 -10.52 -35.67 -7.99
CA SER A 140 -11.51 -36.30 -8.88
C SER A 140 -12.08 -37.61 -8.34
N ASP A 141 -11.31 -38.32 -7.49
CA ASP A 141 -11.67 -39.58 -6.85
C ASP A 141 -12.34 -39.40 -5.48
N SER A 142 -12.59 -38.18 -5.01
CA SER A 142 -13.20 -37.90 -3.69
C SER A 142 -14.68 -38.22 -3.61
N GLY A 143 -15.35 -38.50 -4.73
CA GLY A 143 -16.81 -38.69 -4.78
C GLY A 143 -17.61 -37.37 -4.73
N VAL A 144 -16.99 -36.25 -4.42
CA VAL A 144 -17.63 -34.91 -4.39
C VAL A 144 -17.77 -34.40 -5.80
N LYS A 145 -19.00 -34.20 -6.26
CA LYS A 145 -19.32 -33.73 -7.60
C LYS A 145 -19.99 -32.36 -7.64
N LYS A 146 -20.56 -31.94 -6.53
CA LYS A 146 -21.27 -30.67 -6.39
C LYS A 146 -21.13 -30.14 -4.96
N TRP A 147 -21.43 -28.86 -4.77
CA TRP A 147 -21.36 -28.18 -3.49
C TRP A 147 -22.11 -28.90 -2.35
N GLN A 148 -23.27 -29.46 -2.66
CA GLN A 148 -24.11 -30.16 -1.69
C GLN A 148 -23.47 -31.43 -1.12
N ASP A 149 -22.51 -32.02 -1.83
CA ASP A 149 -21.81 -33.24 -1.40
C ASP A 149 -20.75 -32.96 -0.31
N LEU A 150 -20.55 -31.69 0.06
CA LEU A 150 -19.60 -31.25 1.10
C LEU A 150 -20.21 -31.17 2.51
N ARG A 151 -21.43 -31.59 2.68
CA ARG A 151 -22.15 -31.59 3.98
C ARG A 151 -21.99 -32.91 4.72
#